data_49f95c6ecdeda8eed5003d07c57030ac
#
_entry.id   49f95c6ecdeda8eed5003d07c57030ac
#
_cell.length_a   1.000
_cell.length_b   1.000
_cell.length_c   1.000
_cell.angle_alpha   90.00
_cell.angle_beta   90.00
_cell.angle_gamma   90.00
#
_symmetry.space_group_name_H-M   'P 1'
#
loop_
_entity.id
_entity.type
_entity.pdbx_description
1 polymer ?
#
loop_
_entity_poly.entity_id
_entity_poly.type
_entity_poly.pdbx_seq_one_letter_code
_entity_poly.pdbx_strand_id
1 'polypeptide(L)'
;HNLRTKVIERFGYLPPNIALYTYFRFLHSFCYRPFLRSKMDTRGVMFRLPPTFPRYGLTDDRRYMSSDRRLYANRLAKFIEQSGLIDAVVARMEKYFDVFFVDEVQDFAGHDFNFLMAISAARMNMTFVGDFYQHTFDTSRDGNVNASLHNDYRTYKERFKRAKLEVDTDSLKKSRRCSKSVCDFITQRIGIEIEAHDDRPSVVRFEDDAAAVAAIYDDPGTVKLFYDEHHKYGCFSQNWGASKGIDRYQDVCVVLNPGSVKAWHGGGFRGINAKTRNKLYVACSRARGNLTFIPESLLKAYKRS
;
A
#
# COMPACT_ATOMS: atom_id res chain seq x y z
N HIS A 1 7.08 6.16 9.85
CA HIS A 1 8.03 7.30 9.89
C HIS A 1 7.54 8.46 9.02
N ASN A 2 7.06 8.21 7.82
CA ASN A 2 6.65 9.24 6.85
C ASN A 2 5.46 10.09 7.32
N LEU A 3 4.40 9.50 7.92
CA LEU A 3 3.21 10.23 8.36
C LEU A 3 3.55 11.23 9.49
N ARG A 4 4.35 10.81 10.46
CA ARG A 4 4.80 11.71 11.55
C ARG A 4 5.59 12.90 11.01
N THR A 5 6.52 12.64 10.09
CA THR A 5 7.31 13.70 9.44
C THR A 5 6.40 14.68 8.70
N LYS A 6 5.44 14.17 7.91
CA LYS A 6 4.47 15.02 7.18
C LYS A 6 3.59 15.87 8.12
N VAL A 7 3.17 15.31 9.26
CA VAL A 7 2.40 16.07 10.24
C VAL A 7 3.26 17.19 10.83
N ILE A 8 4.50 16.90 11.22
CA ILE A 8 5.42 17.91 11.76
C ILE A 8 5.77 18.98 10.72
N GLU A 9 6.05 18.58 9.48
CA GLU A 9 6.33 19.52 8.38
C GLU A 9 5.14 20.47 8.11
N ARG A 10 3.91 19.98 8.21
CA ARG A 10 2.70 20.76 7.94
C ARG A 10 2.25 21.64 9.11
N PHE A 11 2.38 21.14 10.32
CA PHE A 11 1.84 21.80 11.54
C PHE A 11 2.91 22.32 12.49
N GLY A 12 4.21 22.10 12.18
CA GLY A 12 5.34 22.50 13.02
C GLY A 12 5.61 21.57 14.21
N TYR A 13 4.61 20.82 14.66
CA TYR A 13 4.71 19.89 15.79
C TYR A 13 3.66 18.78 15.69
N LEU A 14 3.83 17.74 16.51
CA LEU A 14 2.80 16.73 16.71
C LEU A 14 1.97 17.10 17.94
N PRO A 15 0.68 17.44 17.80
CA PRO A 15 -0.18 17.76 18.93
C PRO A 15 -0.22 16.63 19.97
N PRO A 16 -0.22 16.92 21.28
CA PRO A 16 -0.13 15.90 22.33
C PRO A 16 -1.37 14.98 22.41
N ASN A 17 -2.50 15.43 21.88
CA ASN A 17 -3.72 14.64 21.77
C ASN A 17 -3.78 13.74 20.52
N ILE A 18 -2.73 13.71 19.70
CA ILE A 18 -2.64 12.82 18.54
C ILE A 18 -1.68 11.66 18.81
N ALA A 19 -2.19 10.44 18.79
CA ALA A 19 -1.41 9.22 18.87
C ALA A 19 -1.19 8.62 17.47
N LEU A 20 0.06 8.59 16.99
CA LEU A 20 0.41 7.98 15.71
C LEU A 20 0.97 6.57 15.90
N TYR A 21 0.38 5.63 15.21
CA TYR A 21 0.80 4.23 15.21
C TYR A 21 1.09 3.75 13.78
N THR A 22 2.09 2.90 13.63
CA THR A 22 2.06 1.93 12.53
C THR A 22 1.05 0.84 12.88
N TYR A 23 0.46 0.18 11.90
CA TYR A 23 -0.53 -0.86 12.15
C TYR A 23 -0.07 -1.92 13.16
N PHE A 24 1.11 -2.52 12.96
CA PHE A 24 1.62 -3.53 13.88
C PHE A 24 1.96 -2.99 15.28
N ARG A 25 2.35 -1.72 15.38
CA ARG A 25 2.51 -1.08 16.68
C ARG A 25 1.17 -0.90 17.39
N PHE A 26 0.10 -0.53 16.67
CA PHE A 26 -1.25 -0.47 17.21
C PHE A 26 -1.69 -1.84 17.71
N LEU A 27 -1.61 -2.89 16.88
CA LEU A 27 -1.94 -4.25 17.28
C LEU A 27 -1.18 -4.69 18.54
N HIS A 28 0.14 -4.52 18.54
CA HIS A 28 0.96 -5.00 19.65
C HIS A 28 0.81 -4.15 20.90
N SER A 29 0.96 -2.81 20.80
CA SER A 29 1.06 -1.95 21.99
C SER A 29 -0.29 -1.57 22.56
N PHE A 30 -1.32 -1.39 21.70
CA PHE A 30 -2.64 -0.96 22.14
C PHE A 30 -3.61 -2.13 22.32
N CYS A 31 -3.63 -3.09 21.36
CA CYS A 31 -4.63 -4.16 21.36
C CYS A 31 -4.17 -5.42 22.10
N TYR A 32 -2.87 -5.77 22.07
CA TYR A 32 -2.36 -7.01 22.65
C TYR A 32 -1.77 -6.83 24.07
N ARG A 33 -0.79 -5.93 24.23
CA ARG A 33 -0.01 -5.79 25.47
C ARG A 33 -0.85 -5.58 26.74
N PRO A 34 -1.90 -4.73 26.74
CA PRO A 34 -2.69 -4.49 27.94
C PRO A 34 -3.42 -5.72 28.48
N PHE A 35 -3.70 -6.69 27.62
CA PHE A 35 -4.55 -7.83 27.96
C PHE A 35 -3.78 -9.16 28.10
N LEU A 36 -2.77 -9.37 27.28
CA LEU A 36 -2.14 -10.68 27.15
C LEU A 36 -0.63 -10.72 27.46
N ARG A 37 0.07 -9.59 27.49
CA ARG A 37 1.54 -9.62 27.62
C ARG A 37 2.01 -10.38 28.85
N SER A 38 1.48 -10.09 30.01
CA SER A 38 1.89 -10.73 31.29
C SER A 38 1.50 -12.20 31.32
N LYS A 39 0.31 -12.55 30.82
CA LYS A 39 -0.17 -13.95 30.73
C LYS A 39 0.67 -14.78 29.77
N MET A 40 1.04 -14.20 28.64
CA MET A 40 1.72 -14.87 27.54
C MET A 40 3.26 -14.72 27.62
N ASP A 41 3.77 -13.88 28.52
CA ASP A 41 5.21 -13.59 28.70
C ASP A 41 5.94 -13.39 27.37
N THR A 42 5.44 -12.53 26.48
CA THR A 42 6.00 -12.31 25.14
C THR A 42 7.04 -11.19 25.12
N ARG A 43 8.06 -11.36 24.25
CA ARG A 43 9.21 -10.45 24.12
C ARG A 43 9.11 -9.44 22.98
N GLY A 44 7.98 -9.42 22.23
CA GLY A 44 7.76 -8.48 21.14
C GLY A 44 7.21 -9.15 19.88
N VAL A 45 7.34 -8.45 18.76
CA VAL A 45 6.82 -8.89 17.44
C VAL A 45 7.98 -9.21 16.52
N MET A 46 7.82 -10.20 15.66
CA MET A 46 8.74 -10.53 14.57
C MET A 46 7.99 -10.54 13.23
N PHE A 47 8.66 -10.05 12.18
CA PHE A 47 8.13 -9.99 10.83
C PHE A 47 8.53 -11.20 9.97
N ARG A 48 9.31 -12.11 10.52
CA ARG A 48 9.60 -13.38 9.88
C ARG A 48 8.33 -14.21 9.82
N LEU A 49 8.10 -14.89 8.70
CA LEU A 49 6.96 -15.79 8.57
C LEU A 49 7.09 -16.99 9.53
N PRO A 50 6.00 -17.50 10.08
CA PRO A 50 6.00 -18.71 10.87
C PRO A 50 6.47 -19.90 10.01
N PRO A 51 7.10 -20.92 10.62
CA PRO A 51 7.49 -22.13 9.89
C PRO A 51 6.26 -22.83 9.31
N THR A 52 6.42 -23.45 8.15
CA THR A 52 5.37 -24.22 7.49
C THR A 52 5.01 -25.50 8.27
N PHE A 53 6.01 -26.07 8.95
CA PHE A 53 5.91 -27.26 9.78
C PHE A 53 6.72 -27.09 11.07
N PRO A 54 6.28 -27.71 12.20
CA PRO A 54 5.01 -28.39 12.39
C PRO A 54 3.80 -27.43 12.34
N ARG A 55 2.63 -27.93 11.97
CA ARG A 55 1.37 -27.16 12.00
C ARG A 55 0.74 -27.25 13.38
N TYR A 56 0.45 -26.10 13.95
CA TYR A 56 -0.19 -25.99 15.26
C TYR A 56 -1.68 -25.62 15.12
N GLY A 57 -2.52 -26.12 16.02
CA GLY A 57 -3.95 -25.80 16.11
C GLY A 57 -4.20 -24.32 16.45
N LEU A 58 -5.46 -23.89 16.31
CA LEU A 58 -5.85 -22.48 16.58
C LEU A 58 -5.70 -22.08 18.05
N THR A 59 -5.77 -23.03 18.97
CA THR A 59 -5.63 -22.80 20.42
C THR A 59 -4.22 -22.98 20.94
N ASP A 60 -3.28 -23.39 20.08
CA ASP A 60 -1.87 -23.61 20.45
C ASP A 60 -1.07 -22.31 20.30
N ASP A 61 -0.47 -21.85 21.38
CA ASP A 61 0.32 -20.63 21.42
C ASP A 61 1.50 -20.63 20.43
N ARG A 62 2.09 -21.81 20.16
CA ARG A 62 3.18 -22.00 19.20
C ARG A 62 2.78 -21.65 17.76
N ARG A 63 1.49 -21.61 17.48
CA ARG A 63 0.98 -21.10 16.21
C ARG A 63 1.25 -19.61 16.04
N TYR A 64 1.21 -18.83 17.12
CA TYR A 64 1.22 -17.36 17.11
C TYR A 64 2.56 -16.76 17.51
N MET A 65 3.44 -17.55 18.10
CA MET A 65 4.75 -17.09 18.56
C MET A 65 5.85 -18.09 18.28
N SER A 66 7.09 -17.58 18.18
CA SER A 66 8.30 -18.36 18.04
C SER A 66 8.76 -18.95 19.38
N SER A 67 9.77 -19.85 19.35
CA SER A 67 10.39 -20.45 20.55
C SER A 67 11.01 -19.41 21.49
N ASP A 68 11.49 -18.27 20.96
CA ASP A 68 11.99 -17.12 21.73
C ASP A 68 10.88 -16.15 22.18
N ARG A 69 9.61 -16.59 22.11
CA ARG A 69 8.41 -15.90 22.58
C ARG A 69 8.15 -14.57 21.88
N ARG A 70 8.46 -14.46 20.60
CA ARG A 70 8.10 -13.33 19.74
C ARG A 70 6.87 -13.66 18.91
N LEU A 71 5.89 -12.76 18.92
CA LEU A 71 4.65 -12.91 18.15
C LEU A 71 4.91 -12.75 16.64
N TYR A 72 4.36 -13.63 15.84
CA TYR A 72 4.37 -13.47 14.39
C TYR A 72 3.44 -12.35 13.97
N ALA A 73 3.98 -11.30 13.33
CA ALA A 73 3.22 -10.12 12.92
C ALA A 73 1.98 -10.47 12.08
N ASN A 74 2.14 -11.37 11.11
CA ASN A 74 1.06 -11.80 10.20
C ASN A 74 -0.06 -12.63 10.89
N ARG A 75 0.10 -13.03 12.15
CA ARG A 75 -0.88 -13.79 12.94
C ARG A 75 -1.41 -13.02 14.14
N LEU A 76 -0.90 -11.82 14.38
CA LEU A 76 -1.22 -11.08 15.61
C LEU A 76 -2.71 -10.66 15.66
N ALA A 77 -3.28 -10.17 14.57
CA ALA A 77 -4.71 -9.84 14.49
C ALA A 77 -5.57 -11.08 14.74
N LYS A 78 -5.22 -12.21 14.10
CA LYS A 78 -5.92 -13.49 14.34
C LYS A 78 -5.80 -13.95 15.78
N PHE A 79 -4.65 -13.75 16.41
CA PHE A 79 -4.46 -14.14 17.81
C PHE A 79 -5.35 -13.32 18.76
N ILE A 80 -5.45 -12.01 18.54
CA ILE A 80 -6.33 -11.13 19.31
C ILE A 80 -7.80 -11.57 19.16
N GLU A 81 -8.22 -11.83 17.92
CA GLU A 81 -9.57 -12.33 17.63
C GLU A 81 -9.83 -13.68 18.31
N GLN A 82 -8.92 -14.65 18.16
CA GLN A 82 -9.02 -15.99 18.72
C GLN A 82 -9.02 -15.99 20.27
N SER A 83 -8.38 -15.00 20.87
CA SER A 83 -8.37 -14.81 22.33
C SER A 83 -9.64 -14.14 22.88
N GLY A 84 -10.65 -13.85 22.03
CA GLY A 84 -11.91 -13.23 22.43
C GLY A 84 -11.77 -11.77 22.89
N LEU A 85 -10.76 -11.04 22.40
CA LEU A 85 -10.42 -9.71 22.92
C LEU A 85 -11.04 -8.56 22.11
N ILE A 86 -11.79 -8.82 21.06
CA ILE A 86 -12.34 -7.76 20.20
C ILE A 86 -13.15 -6.74 21.01
N ASP A 87 -14.08 -7.18 21.83
CA ASP A 87 -14.92 -6.29 22.63
C ASP A 87 -14.11 -5.48 23.65
N ALA A 88 -13.09 -6.09 24.26
CA ALA A 88 -12.20 -5.41 25.18
C ALA A 88 -11.32 -4.36 24.46
N VAL A 89 -10.88 -4.64 23.22
CA VAL A 89 -10.17 -3.69 22.37
C VAL A 89 -11.08 -2.52 21.99
N VAL A 90 -12.32 -2.81 21.57
CA VAL A 90 -13.34 -1.79 21.23
C VAL A 90 -13.61 -0.89 22.43
N ALA A 91 -13.91 -1.43 23.59
CA ALA A 91 -14.13 -0.65 24.82
C ALA A 91 -12.91 0.20 25.21
N ARG A 92 -11.70 -0.34 24.96
CA ARG A 92 -10.48 0.44 25.18
C ARG A 92 -10.30 1.56 24.16
N MET A 93 -10.67 1.36 22.89
CA MET A 93 -10.66 2.42 21.87
C MET A 93 -11.61 3.56 22.27
N GLU A 94 -12.86 3.23 22.58
CA GLU A 94 -13.89 4.19 23.03
C GLU A 94 -13.48 4.98 24.30
N LYS A 95 -12.69 4.35 25.18
CA LYS A 95 -12.19 5.03 26.40
C LYS A 95 -11.09 6.06 26.13
N TYR A 96 -10.23 5.82 25.15
CA TYR A 96 -8.99 6.59 24.97
C TYR A 96 -8.98 7.48 23.73
N PHE A 97 -9.91 7.31 22.79
CA PHE A 97 -9.94 8.04 21.53
C PHE A 97 -11.35 8.55 21.21
N ASP A 98 -11.45 9.77 20.74
CA ASP A 98 -12.67 10.36 20.20
C ASP A 98 -12.79 10.09 18.69
N VAL A 99 -11.65 9.99 18.01
CA VAL A 99 -11.56 9.83 16.55
C VAL A 99 -10.49 8.81 16.19
N PHE A 100 -10.75 8.00 15.20
CA PHE A 100 -9.81 7.00 14.69
C PHE A 100 -9.66 7.11 13.17
N PHE A 101 -8.44 7.37 12.71
CA PHE A 101 -8.11 7.44 11.29
C PHE A 101 -7.26 6.25 10.86
N VAL A 102 -7.58 5.67 9.71
CA VAL A 102 -6.77 4.64 9.05
C VAL A 102 -6.40 5.14 7.66
N ASP A 103 -5.10 5.24 7.42
CA ASP A 103 -4.54 5.55 6.10
C ASP A 103 -4.17 4.26 5.37
N GLU A 104 -4.19 4.28 4.03
CA GLU A 104 -3.85 3.16 3.16
C GLU A 104 -4.69 1.90 3.46
N VAL A 105 -5.99 2.07 3.68
CA VAL A 105 -6.89 0.96 4.08
C VAL A 105 -6.88 -0.21 3.10
N GLN A 106 -6.55 0.00 1.83
CA GLN A 106 -6.44 -1.05 0.82
C GLN A 106 -5.26 -2.01 1.04
N ASP A 107 -4.31 -1.70 1.94
CA ASP A 107 -3.21 -2.62 2.26
C ASP A 107 -3.62 -3.70 3.27
N PHE A 108 -4.75 -3.49 3.95
CA PHE A 108 -5.27 -4.49 4.88
C PHE A 108 -5.76 -5.72 4.13
N ALA A 109 -5.23 -6.88 4.51
CA ALA A 109 -5.53 -8.16 3.88
C ALA A 109 -5.71 -9.27 4.93
N GLY A 110 -6.22 -10.42 4.52
CA GLY A 110 -6.32 -11.58 5.38
C GLY A 110 -7.09 -11.33 6.68
N HIS A 111 -6.53 -11.77 7.79
CA HIS A 111 -7.08 -11.56 9.14
C HIS A 111 -6.99 -10.10 9.59
N ASP A 112 -6.05 -9.32 9.08
CA ASP A 112 -5.92 -7.91 9.42
C ASP A 112 -7.14 -7.11 8.94
N PHE A 113 -7.65 -7.44 7.74
CA PHE A 113 -8.90 -6.85 7.25
C PHE A 113 -10.11 -7.24 8.12
N ASN A 114 -10.22 -8.51 8.52
CA ASN A 114 -11.30 -8.95 9.42
C ASN A 114 -11.23 -8.22 10.76
N PHE A 115 -10.04 -8.11 11.33
CA PHE A 115 -9.81 -7.37 12.57
C PHE A 115 -10.24 -5.90 12.44
N LEU A 116 -9.86 -5.23 11.34
CA LEU A 116 -10.26 -3.84 11.08
C LEU A 116 -11.78 -3.71 11.02
N MET A 117 -12.47 -4.62 10.33
CA MET A 117 -13.93 -4.63 10.28
C MET A 117 -14.57 -4.92 11.64
N ALA A 118 -13.96 -5.77 12.45
CA ALA A 118 -14.47 -6.08 13.79
C ALA A 118 -14.38 -4.87 14.74
N ILE A 119 -13.23 -4.14 14.74
CA ILE A 119 -13.08 -2.98 15.59
C ILE A 119 -13.84 -1.75 15.10
N SER A 120 -14.30 -1.74 13.82
CA SER A 120 -15.14 -0.65 13.30
C SER A 120 -16.53 -0.59 13.94
N ALA A 121 -16.90 -1.56 14.76
CA ALA A 121 -18.11 -1.52 15.59
C ALA A 121 -18.02 -0.54 16.78
N ALA A 122 -16.85 0.03 17.07
CA ALA A 122 -16.67 1.01 18.15
C ALA A 122 -17.53 2.27 17.93
N ARG A 123 -18.11 2.79 18.99
CA ARG A 123 -18.97 3.99 18.98
C ARG A 123 -18.12 5.27 19.02
N MET A 124 -17.38 5.51 17.94
CA MET A 124 -16.51 6.67 17.79
C MET A 124 -16.46 7.11 16.33
N ASN A 125 -16.00 8.31 16.06
CA ASN A 125 -15.81 8.78 14.69
C ASN A 125 -14.65 8.04 14.04
N MET A 126 -14.92 7.31 12.96
CA MET A 126 -13.90 6.58 12.21
C MET A 126 -13.83 7.04 10.77
N THR A 127 -12.62 7.24 10.28
CA THR A 127 -12.38 7.58 8.88
C THR A 127 -11.28 6.67 8.32
N PHE A 128 -11.61 5.93 7.27
CA PHE A 128 -10.68 5.07 6.55
C PHE A 128 -10.42 5.67 5.18
N VAL A 129 -9.16 5.91 4.85
CA VAL A 129 -8.76 6.52 3.58
C VAL A 129 -7.86 5.54 2.83
N GLY A 130 -8.03 5.46 1.52
CA GLY A 130 -7.18 4.64 0.68
C GLY A 130 -7.60 4.67 -0.79
N ASP A 131 -6.75 4.11 -1.62
CA ASP A 131 -6.99 3.94 -3.05
C ASP A 131 -6.91 2.44 -3.38
N PHE A 132 -8.04 1.85 -3.73
CA PHE A 132 -8.14 0.42 -4.06
C PHE A 132 -7.10 -0.04 -5.07
N TYR A 133 -6.84 0.79 -6.08
CA TYR A 133 -5.90 0.48 -7.16
C TYR A 133 -4.42 0.67 -6.75
N GLN A 134 -4.14 1.29 -5.60
CA GLN A 134 -2.80 1.32 -5.01
C GLN A 134 -2.50 0.12 -4.11
N HIS A 135 -3.35 -0.91 -4.12
CA HIS A 135 -3.03 -2.17 -3.47
C HIS A 135 -1.89 -2.89 -4.21
N THR A 136 -0.71 -2.88 -3.65
CA THR A 136 0.49 -3.54 -4.19
C THR A 136 1.12 -4.53 -3.23
N PHE A 137 0.66 -4.52 -1.97
CA PHE A 137 1.25 -5.24 -0.85
C PHE A 137 0.14 -5.62 0.15
N ASP A 138 0.25 -6.75 0.79
CA ASP A 138 -0.68 -7.22 1.84
C ASP A 138 -0.05 -7.04 3.22
N THR A 139 -0.78 -6.50 4.19
CA THR A 139 -0.31 -6.40 5.59
C THR A 139 -0.06 -7.78 6.19
N SER A 140 -0.93 -8.74 5.88
CA SER A 140 -0.72 -10.13 6.28
C SER A 140 -1.34 -11.10 5.30
N ARG A 141 -0.68 -12.26 5.13
CA ARG A 141 -1.23 -13.45 4.50
C ARG A 141 -0.97 -14.64 5.42
N ASP A 142 -2.04 -15.20 5.99
CA ASP A 142 -2.01 -16.47 6.69
C ASP A 142 -3.14 -17.35 6.13
N GLY A 143 -2.81 -18.22 5.19
CA GLY A 143 -3.77 -19.03 4.42
C GLY A 143 -4.53 -18.20 3.37
N ASN A 144 -5.74 -18.66 3.04
CA ASN A 144 -6.59 -18.13 1.95
C ASN A 144 -7.66 -17.13 2.44
N VAL A 145 -7.56 -16.65 3.68
CA VAL A 145 -8.56 -15.71 4.23
C VAL A 145 -8.52 -14.42 3.43
N ASN A 146 -9.67 -14.00 2.92
CA ASN A 146 -9.81 -12.81 2.07
C ASN A 146 -8.91 -12.78 0.82
N ALA A 147 -8.47 -13.93 0.28
CA ALA A 147 -7.56 -13.99 -0.87
C ALA A 147 -8.11 -13.27 -2.13
N SER A 148 -9.44 -13.20 -2.28
CA SER A 148 -10.12 -12.51 -3.38
C SER A 148 -10.54 -11.07 -3.07
N LEU A 149 -10.18 -10.52 -1.90
CA LEU A 149 -10.65 -9.21 -1.44
C LEU A 149 -10.37 -8.09 -2.44
N HIS A 150 -9.21 -8.12 -3.07
CA HIS A 150 -8.73 -7.09 -4.00
C HIS A 150 -8.91 -7.44 -5.49
N ASN A 151 -9.72 -8.48 -5.79
CA ASN A 151 -9.99 -8.86 -7.17
C ASN A 151 -11.04 -7.96 -7.84
N ASP A 152 -11.99 -7.45 -7.04
CA ASP A 152 -13.12 -6.67 -7.55
C ASP A 152 -13.45 -5.48 -6.62
N TYR A 153 -13.45 -4.27 -7.19
CA TYR A 153 -13.67 -3.03 -6.45
C TYR A 153 -15.07 -2.91 -5.85
N ARG A 154 -16.11 -3.40 -6.56
CA ARG A 154 -17.48 -3.37 -6.06
C ARG A 154 -17.62 -4.25 -4.83
N THR A 155 -17.13 -5.48 -4.91
CA THR A 155 -17.10 -6.43 -3.80
C THR A 155 -16.31 -5.90 -2.61
N TYR A 156 -15.18 -5.23 -2.86
CA TYR A 156 -14.40 -4.57 -1.81
C TYR A 156 -15.20 -3.50 -1.07
N LYS A 157 -15.88 -2.59 -1.78
CA LYS A 157 -16.75 -1.57 -1.17
C LYS A 157 -17.87 -2.16 -0.32
N GLU A 158 -18.51 -3.24 -0.80
CA GLU A 158 -19.59 -3.91 -0.07
C GLU A 158 -19.15 -4.47 1.30
N ARG A 159 -17.86 -4.77 1.50
CA ARG A 159 -17.33 -5.20 2.80
C ARG A 159 -17.44 -4.10 3.85
N PHE A 160 -17.17 -2.85 3.48
CA PHE A 160 -17.30 -1.69 4.38
C PHE A 160 -18.75 -1.38 4.68
N LYS A 161 -19.63 -1.41 3.67
CA LYS A 161 -21.07 -1.20 3.86
C LYS A 161 -21.69 -2.24 4.81
N ARG A 162 -21.27 -3.51 4.70
CA ARG A 162 -21.69 -4.57 5.64
C ARG A 162 -21.23 -4.30 7.07
N ALA A 163 -20.10 -3.63 7.25
CA ALA A 163 -19.63 -3.16 8.54
C ALA A 163 -20.29 -1.82 8.97
N LYS A 164 -21.35 -1.38 8.27
CA LYS A 164 -22.10 -0.14 8.51
C LYS A 164 -21.27 1.14 8.36
N LEU A 165 -20.23 1.09 7.55
CA LEU A 165 -19.41 2.24 7.20
C LEU A 165 -19.96 2.87 5.90
N GLU A 166 -20.08 4.18 5.88
CA GLU A 166 -20.37 4.92 4.66
C GLU A 166 -19.16 4.90 3.72
N VAL A 167 -19.41 4.74 2.42
CA VAL A 167 -18.34 4.70 1.41
C VAL A 167 -18.50 5.88 0.48
N ASP A 168 -17.63 6.87 0.64
CA ASP A 168 -17.49 8.02 -0.23
C ASP A 168 -16.40 7.74 -1.29
N THR A 169 -16.76 7.84 -2.57
CA THR A 169 -15.86 7.65 -3.71
C THR A 169 -15.61 8.95 -4.49
N ASP A 170 -16.19 10.05 -4.06
CA ASP A 170 -16.22 11.31 -4.82
C ASP A 170 -15.35 12.40 -4.20
N SER A 171 -15.31 12.53 -2.88
CA SER A 171 -14.58 13.61 -2.19
C SER A 171 -13.07 13.62 -2.48
N LEU A 172 -12.45 12.47 -2.72
CA LEU A 172 -11.02 12.33 -3.00
C LEU A 172 -10.71 11.89 -4.44
N LYS A 173 -11.65 12.07 -5.37
CA LYS A 173 -11.53 11.65 -6.77
C LYS A 173 -10.43 12.39 -7.52
N LYS A 174 -10.14 13.65 -7.14
CA LYS A 174 -9.18 14.50 -7.84
C LYS A 174 -7.77 14.38 -7.30
N SER A 175 -6.83 14.00 -8.17
CA SER A 175 -5.41 13.99 -7.86
C SER A 175 -4.84 15.41 -7.78
N ARG A 176 -4.23 15.75 -6.65
CA ARG A 176 -3.45 16.98 -6.50
C ARG A 176 -2.01 16.83 -6.98
N ARG A 177 -1.60 15.61 -7.33
CA ARG A 177 -0.24 15.30 -7.80
C ARG A 177 -0.14 15.28 -9.32
N CYS A 178 -1.02 14.53 -9.96
CA CYS A 178 -0.98 14.30 -11.40
C CYS A 178 -1.60 15.47 -12.17
N SER A 179 -0.96 15.83 -13.27
CA SER A 179 -1.52 16.76 -14.25
C SER A 179 -2.67 16.11 -15.02
N LYS A 180 -3.39 16.93 -15.79
CA LYS A 180 -4.50 16.46 -16.63
C LYS A 180 -4.04 15.38 -17.63
N SER A 181 -2.93 15.60 -18.33
CA SER A 181 -2.41 14.63 -19.33
C SER A 181 -2.04 13.28 -18.70
N VAL A 182 -1.47 13.26 -17.47
CA VAL A 182 -1.19 12.02 -16.74
C VAL A 182 -2.49 11.34 -16.30
N CYS A 183 -3.47 12.08 -15.79
CA CYS A 183 -4.78 11.53 -15.42
C CYS A 183 -5.54 10.96 -16.61
N ASP A 184 -5.56 11.66 -17.73
CA ASP A 184 -6.18 11.21 -18.99
C ASP A 184 -5.51 9.92 -19.49
N PHE A 185 -4.19 9.85 -19.44
CA PHE A 185 -3.44 8.62 -19.78
C PHE A 185 -3.84 7.45 -18.88
N ILE A 186 -3.87 7.64 -17.55
CA ILE A 186 -4.24 6.61 -16.59
C ILE A 186 -5.66 6.11 -16.89
N THR A 187 -6.60 7.03 -17.07
CA THR A 187 -8.01 6.69 -17.35
C THR A 187 -8.16 5.94 -18.68
N GLN A 188 -7.54 6.44 -19.75
CA GLN A 188 -7.71 5.88 -21.09
C GLN A 188 -6.92 4.58 -21.31
N ARG A 189 -5.67 4.54 -20.84
CA ARG A 189 -4.74 3.43 -21.15
C ARG A 189 -4.65 2.39 -20.05
N ILE A 190 -4.80 2.76 -18.77
CA ILE A 190 -4.76 1.82 -17.64
C ILE A 190 -6.17 1.38 -17.23
N GLY A 191 -7.18 2.24 -17.49
CA GLY A 191 -8.57 1.95 -17.18
C GLY A 191 -8.91 2.13 -15.71
N ILE A 192 -8.25 3.09 -15.05
CA ILE A 192 -8.53 3.52 -13.69
C ILE A 192 -8.96 4.98 -13.75
N GLU A 193 -10.20 5.25 -13.35
CA GLU A 193 -10.74 6.62 -13.36
C GLU A 193 -10.05 7.50 -12.34
N ILE A 194 -9.49 8.60 -12.80
CA ILE A 194 -8.82 9.62 -11.98
C ILE A 194 -8.95 10.98 -12.67
N GLU A 195 -9.19 12.01 -11.91
CA GLU A 195 -9.26 13.40 -12.40
C GLU A 195 -8.11 14.22 -11.83
N ALA A 196 -7.67 15.23 -12.58
CA ALA A 196 -6.70 16.20 -12.08
C ALA A 196 -7.43 17.29 -11.27
N HIS A 197 -6.80 17.74 -10.18
CA HIS A 197 -7.27 18.93 -9.46
C HIS A 197 -6.90 20.20 -10.22
N ASP A 198 -5.70 20.24 -10.82
CA ASP A 198 -5.14 21.37 -11.55
C ASP A 198 -4.75 20.97 -12.98
N ASP A 199 -4.85 21.88 -13.93
CA ASP A 199 -4.38 21.70 -15.30
C ASP A 199 -2.97 22.27 -15.46
N ARG A 200 -1.99 21.47 -15.02
CA ARG A 200 -0.57 21.80 -15.17
C ARG A 200 -0.02 21.25 -16.49
N PRO A 201 0.79 22.02 -17.22
CA PRO A 201 1.44 21.53 -18.44
C PRO A 201 2.32 20.30 -18.12
N SER A 202 2.08 19.21 -18.84
CA SER A 202 2.96 18.04 -18.80
C SER A 202 2.77 17.18 -20.05
N VAL A 203 3.77 16.37 -20.35
CA VAL A 203 3.80 15.49 -21.52
C VAL A 203 3.83 14.03 -21.06
N VAL A 204 3.00 13.20 -21.70
CA VAL A 204 3.07 11.74 -21.59
C VAL A 204 3.55 11.18 -22.91
N ARG A 205 4.72 10.52 -22.92
CA ARG A 205 5.34 10.01 -24.15
C ARG A 205 5.97 8.63 -23.96
N PHE A 206 6.12 7.93 -25.07
CA PHE A 206 6.93 6.73 -25.18
C PHE A 206 8.19 7.07 -25.96
N GLU A 207 9.33 6.57 -25.50
CA GLU A 207 10.62 6.82 -26.10
C GLU A 207 11.33 5.48 -26.35
N ASP A 208 11.72 5.21 -27.57
CA ASP A 208 12.43 3.98 -27.98
C ASP A 208 13.68 4.26 -28.82
N ASP A 209 14.04 5.51 -29.04
CA ASP A 209 15.34 5.87 -29.58
C ASP A 209 16.44 5.61 -28.54
N ALA A 210 17.47 4.86 -28.95
CA ALA A 210 18.52 4.40 -28.03
C ALA A 210 19.31 5.56 -27.41
N ALA A 211 19.58 6.64 -28.16
CA ALA A 211 20.34 7.80 -27.66
C ALA A 211 19.48 8.60 -26.67
N ALA A 212 18.19 8.81 -26.98
CA ALA A 212 17.26 9.49 -26.09
C ALA A 212 17.04 8.68 -24.79
N VAL A 213 16.92 7.35 -24.87
CA VAL A 213 16.80 6.47 -23.69
C VAL A 213 18.06 6.52 -22.83
N ALA A 214 19.26 6.55 -23.42
CA ALA A 214 20.52 6.71 -22.68
C ALA A 214 20.54 8.05 -21.93
N ALA A 215 20.18 9.15 -22.59
CA ALA A 215 20.10 10.47 -21.98
C ALA A 215 19.10 10.51 -20.81
N ILE A 216 17.92 9.88 -20.95
CA ILE A 216 16.95 9.74 -19.85
C ILE A 216 17.52 8.91 -18.71
N TYR A 217 18.25 7.82 -19.02
CA TYR A 217 18.86 6.96 -18.00
C TYR A 217 19.87 7.73 -17.15
N ASP A 218 20.69 8.56 -17.75
CA ASP A 218 21.75 9.34 -17.09
C ASP A 218 21.24 10.59 -16.37
N ASP A 219 20.02 11.08 -16.68
CA ASP A 219 19.45 12.27 -16.05
C ASP A 219 19.15 12.01 -14.54
N PRO A 220 19.84 12.69 -13.60
CA PRO A 220 19.61 12.53 -12.17
C PRO A 220 18.33 13.18 -11.67
N GLY A 221 17.69 14.05 -12.44
CA GLY A 221 16.44 14.73 -12.10
C GLY A 221 15.20 13.87 -12.34
N THR A 222 15.29 12.91 -13.25
CA THR A 222 14.19 11.99 -13.60
C THR A 222 14.36 10.66 -12.88
N VAL A 223 13.39 10.24 -12.07
CA VAL A 223 13.40 8.90 -11.46
C VAL A 223 13.02 7.83 -12.47
N LYS A 224 13.78 6.73 -12.51
CA LYS A 224 13.47 5.55 -13.33
C LYS A 224 12.75 4.52 -12.47
N LEU A 225 11.50 4.24 -12.80
CA LEU A 225 10.69 3.26 -12.07
C LEU A 225 10.66 1.95 -12.85
N PHE A 226 11.24 0.90 -12.26
CA PHE A 226 11.30 -0.45 -12.81
C PHE A 226 10.17 -1.33 -12.27
N TYR A 227 9.78 -2.34 -13.03
CA TYR A 227 8.81 -3.32 -12.52
C TYR A 227 9.33 -4.03 -11.27
N ASP A 228 10.62 -4.43 -11.32
CA ASP A 228 11.35 -5.11 -10.25
C ASP A 228 12.86 -4.88 -10.40
N GLU A 229 13.68 -5.33 -9.46
CA GLU A 229 15.16 -5.34 -9.50
C GLU A 229 15.83 -3.97 -9.80
N HIS A 230 15.20 -2.83 -9.45
CA HIS A 230 15.77 -1.50 -9.70
C HIS A 230 17.20 -1.34 -9.16
N HIS A 231 17.56 -2.07 -8.09
CA HIS A 231 18.88 -2.03 -7.45
C HIS A 231 20.01 -2.52 -8.36
N LYS A 232 19.68 -3.25 -9.42
CA LYS A 232 20.65 -3.69 -10.43
C LYS A 232 21.02 -2.59 -11.42
N TYR A 233 20.40 -1.43 -11.36
CA TYR A 233 20.68 -0.30 -12.24
C TYR A 233 21.34 0.83 -11.46
N GLY A 234 22.39 1.44 -12.03
CA GLY A 234 23.20 2.46 -11.35
C GLY A 234 22.62 3.88 -11.39
N CYS A 235 21.34 4.04 -11.71
CA CYS A 235 20.69 5.33 -11.84
C CYS A 235 19.75 5.66 -10.65
N PHE A 236 19.25 6.89 -10.60
CA PHE A 236 18.21 7.28 -9.66
C PHE A 236 16.91 6.50 -9.95
N SER A 237 16.63 5.48 -9.16
CA SER A 237 15.59 4.51 -9.49
C SER A 237 14.85 3.94 -8.27
N GLN A 238 13.68 3.34 -8.55
CA GLN A 238 12.89 2.58 -7.58
C GLN A 238 12.04 1.52 -8.32
N ASN A 239 11.49 0.54 -7.59
CA ASN A 239 10.49 -0.37 -8.16
C ASN A 239 9.11 0.29 -8.20
N TRP A 240 8.27 -0.04 -9.21
CA TRP A 240 6.93 0.51 -9.38
C TRP A 240 6.13 0.53 -8.08
N GLY A 241 5.92 -0.64 -7.47
CA GLY A 241 5.13 -0.77 -6.25
C GLY A 241 5.77 -0.11 -5.03
N ALA A 242 7.10 -0.12 -4.93
CA ALA A 242 7.84 0.48 -3.82
C ALA A 242 7.92 2.01 -3.89
N SER A 243 7.53 2.61 -5.01
CA SER A 243 7.38 4.07 -5.14
C SER A 243 6.12 4.61 -4.44
N LYS A 244 5.24 3.73 -3.95
CA LYS A 244 4.05 4.09 -3.17
C LYS A 244 4.42 4.98 -1.97
N GLY A 245 3.65 6.03 -1.73
CA GLY A 245 3.89 6.98 -0.65
C GLY A 245 5.02 8.00 -0.88
N ILE A 246 5.75 7.92 -2.02
CA ILE A 246 6.78 8.91 -2.38
C ILE A 246 6.13 10.04 -3.19
N ASP A 247 6.24 11.27 -2.69
CA ASP A 247 5.54 12.43 -3.25
C ASP A 247 6.47 13.48 -3.89
N ARG A 248 7.78 13.23 -3.95
CA ARG A 248 8.80 14.22 -4.33
C ARG A 248 9.23 14.19 -5.79
N TYR A 249 8.76 13.22 -6.58
CA TYR A 249 9.19 13.10 -7.97
C TYR A 249 8.51 14.15 -8.84
N GLN A 250 9.30 14.90 -9.61
CA GLN A 250 8.80 15.83 -10.61
C GLN A 250 8.54 15.08 -11.90
N ASP A 251 9.56 14.64 -12.58
CA ASP A 251 9.48 13.86 -13.79
C ASP A 251 9.74 12.38 -13.51
N VAL A 252 8.96 11.52 -14.14
CA VAL A 252 9.00 10.08 -13.93
C VAL A 252 9.22 9.37 -15.25
N CYS A 253 10.18 8.48 -15.27
CA CYS A 253 10.37 7.52 -16.34
C CYS A 253 9.94 6.13 -15.89
N VAL A 254 8.93 5.55 -16.53
CA VAL A 254 8.44 4.20 -16.27
C VAL A 254 9.09 3.23 -17.24
N VAL A 255 9.94 2.35 -16.72
CA VAL A 255 10.63 1.33 -17.50
C VAL A 255 9.71 0.13 -17.67
N LEU A 256 9.30 -0.14 -18.89
CA LEU A 256 8.36 -1.20 -19.25
C LEU A 256 9.08 -2.52 -19.51
N ASN A 257 8.69 -3.58 -18.80
CA ASN A 257 9.10 -4.95 -19.12
C ASN A 257 8.47 -5.42 -20.44
N PRO A 258 8.94 -6.54 -21.05
CA PRO A 258 8.47 -6.98 -22.37
C PRO A 258 6.95 -7.15 -22.48
N GLY A 259 6.30 -7.68 -21.42
CA GLY A 259 4.84 -7.82 -21.39
C GLY A 259 4.11 -6.48 -21.40
N SER A 260 4.64 -5.49 -20.70
CA SER A 260 4.08 -4.14 -20.65
C SER A 260 4.33 -3.35 -21.93
N VAL A 261 5.46 -3.56 -22.62
CA VAL A 261 5.71 -3.01 -23.97
C VAL A 261 4.70 -3.55 -24.97
N LYS A 262 4.45 -4.86 -24.95
CA LYS A 262 3.41 -5.48 -25.78
C LYS A 262 2.02 -4.87 -25.53
N ALA A 263 1.68 -4.66 -24.27
CA ALA A 263 0.41 -4.03 -23.89
C ALA A 263 0.33 -2.56 -24.36
N TRP A 264 1.44 -1.80 -24.28
CA TRP A 264 1.50 -0.44 -24.80
C TRP A 264 1.12 -0.37 -26.28
N HIS A 265 1.76 -1.17 -27.12
CA HIS A 265 1.47 -1.22 -28.57
C HIS A 265 0.12 -1.87 -28.89
N GLY A 266 -0.39 -2.73 -28.02
CA GLY A 266 -1.71 -3.37 -28.15
C GLY A 266 -2.90 -2.51 -27.72
N GLY A 267 -2.69 -1.20 -27.50
CA GLY A 267 -3.78 -0.26 -27.18
C GLY A 267 -3.95 0.08 -25.69
N GLY A 268 -3.19 -0.51 -24.78
CA GLY A 268 -3.20 -0.14 -23.35
C GLY A 268 -3.08 -1.30 -22.38
N PHE A 269 -3.27 -0.99 -21.11
CA PHE A 269 -2.95 -1.87 -19.99
C PHE A 269 -4.18 -2.47 -19.28
N ARG A 270 -5.39 -2.26 -19.82
CA ARG A 270 -6.62 -2.76 -19.19
C ARG A 270 -6.67 -4.27 -19.03
N GLY A 271 -6.09 -4.99 -20.01
CA GLY A 271 -6.08 -6.45 -20.07
C GLY A 271 -4.93 -7.15 -19.34
N ILE A 272 -3.98 -6.42 -18.75
CA ILE A 272 -2.89 -7.04 -18.00
C ILE A 272 -3.34 -7.50 -16.62
N ASN A 273 -2.56 -8.38 -15.99
CA ASN A 273 -2.83 -8.87 -14.64
C ASN A 273 -3.07 -7.70 -13.66
N ALA A 274 -4.08 -7.81 -12.79
CA ALA A 274 -4.50 -6.77 -11.87
C ALA A 274 -3.35 -6.25 -10.98
N LYS A 275 -2.50 -7.14 -10.47
CA LYS A 275 -1.35 -6.75 -9.63
C LYS A 275 -0.33 -5.93 -10.42
N THR A 276 -0.06 -6.31 -11.67
CA THR A 276 0.84 -5.54 -12.55
C THR A 276 0.23 -4.19 -12.91
N ARG A 277 -1.07 -4.16 -13.20
CA ARG A 277 -1.82 -2.93 -13.48
C ARG A 277 -1.78 -1.96 -12.29
N ASN A 278 -1.99 -2.44 -11.10
CA ASN A 278 -1.93 -1.63 -9.88
C ASN A 278 -0.52 -1.09 -9.62
N LYS A 279 0.53 -1.90 -9.80
CA LYS A 279 1.91 -1.42 -9.70
C LYS A 279 2.21 -0.34 -10.74
N LEU A 280 1.73 -0.51 -11.99
CA LEU A 280 1.90 0.48 -13.06
C LEU A 280 1.15 1.79 -12.72
N TYR A 281 -0.08 1.69 -12.24
CA TYR A 281 -0.85 2.83 -11.77
C TYR A 281 -0.10 3.59 -10.66
N VAL A 282 0.45 2.87 -9.67
CA VAL A 282 1.28 3.49 -8.63
C VAL A 282 2.45 4.24 -9.26
N ALA A 283 3.19 3.64 -10.19
CA ALA A 283 4.33 4.28 -10.84
C ALA A 283 3.92 5.55 -11.61
N CYS A 284 2.89 5.46 -12.46
CA CYS A 284 2.40 6.60 -13.25
C CYS A 284 1.90 7.73 -12.35
N SER A 285 1.18 7.40 -11.27
CA SER A 285 0.63 8.38 -10.34
C SER A 285 1.68 9.06 -9.45
N ARG A 286 2.98 8.76 -9.61
CA ARG A 286 4.08 9.49 -8.94
C ARG A 286 4.49 10.76 -9.66
N ALA A 287 4.18 10.90 -10.95
CA ALA A 287 4.58 12.05 -11.75
C ALA A 287 3.82 13.32 -11.34
N ARG A 288 4.56 14.36 -10.98
CA ARG A 288 4.05 15.73 -10.83
C ARG A 288 4.18 16.53 -12.12
N GLY A 289 5.18 16.21 -12.94
CA GLY A 289 5.48 16.78 -14.24
C GLY A 289 5.30 15.76 -15.36
N ASN A 290 6.34 15.53 -16.13
CA ASN A 290 6.31 14.65 -17.29
C ASN A 290 6.32 13.15 -16.93
N LEU A 291 5.67 12.36 -17.77
CA LEU A 291 5.65 10.91 -17.66
C LEU A 291 6.20 10.30 -18.97
N THR A 292 7.36 9.70 -18.90
CA THR A 292 8.01 9.07 -20.05
C THR A 292 8.03 7.54 -19.85
N PHE A 293 7.73 6.81 -20.90
CA PHE A 293 7.83 5.34 -20.91
C PHE A 293 8.97 4.91 -21.82
N ILE A 294 9.79 3.96 -21.36
CA ILE A 294 10.88 3.39 -22.13
C ILE A 294 10.87 1.86 -22.01
N PRO A 295 11.29 1.11 -23.06
CA PRO A 295 11.42 -0.33 -22.98
C PRO A 295 12.67 -0.75 -22.19
N GLU A 296 12.52 -1.68 -21.23
CA GLU A 296 13.63 -2.25 -20.45
C GLU A 296 14.72 -2.89 -21.33
N SER A 297 14.33 -3.37 -22.50
CA SER A 297 15.27 -4.00 -23.45
C SER A 297 16.43 -3.08 -23.85
N LEU A 298 16.20 -1.77 -23.91
CA LEU A 298 17.23 -0.77 -24.23
C LEU A 298 18.16 -0.46 -23.05
N LEU A 299 17.81 -0.91 -21.85
CA LEU A 299 18.63 -0.73 -20.64
C LEU A 299 19.42 -1.98 -20.24
N LYS A 300 19.41 -3.05 -21.04
CA LYS A 300 20.09 -4.31 -20.69
C LYS A 300 21.60 -4.13 -20.43
N ALA A 301 22.26 -3.26 -21.19
CA ALA A 301 23.69 -2.98 -21.03
C ALA A 301 24.04 -2.30 -19.70
N TYR A 302 23.08 -1.63 -19.06
CA TYR A 302 23.25 -0.94 -17.79
C TYR A 302 22.95 -1.83 -16.57
N LYS A 303 22.40 -3.04 -16.80
CA LYS A 303 22.02 -3.95 -15.71
C LYS A 303 23.24 -4.66 -15.14
N ARG A 304 23.50 -4.46 -13.86
CA ARG A 304 24.56 -5.14 -13.11
C ARG A 304 24.18 -6.60 -12.84
N SER A 305 25.13 -7.47 -12.84
CA SER A 305 25.00 -8.90 -12.48
C SER A 305 24.59 -9.11 -11.01
#